data_8357ca1541d5492028cb2ebd06e907a1
#
_entry.id   8357ca1541d5492028cb2ebd06e907a1
#
_cell.length_a   1.000
_cell.length_b   1.000
_cell.length_c   1.000
_cell.angle_alpha   90.00
_cell.angle_beta   90.00
_cell.angle_gamma   90.00
#
_symmetry.space_group_name_H-M   'P 1'
#
loop_
_entity.id
_entity.type
_entity.pdbx_description
1 polymer ?
#
loop_
_entity_poly.entity_id
_entity_poly.type
_entity_poly.pdbx_seq_one_letter_code
_entity_poly.pdbx_strand_id
1 'polypeptide(L)'
;MITPFPVAFVLLCFLNSFLLETEVKADESTQPEFFPLKGLQILTEMNPTQTEDGWEIVEGDIVLPPGSRRKQDKHQETKGIINILTLWTNGKVSYNFHSSVDDDLKEMIVGAMKEWETHTCLKFNEKALDFNYIRFRADKEGCWSMIGRINSIFAGQDVSIGDRCNRTNIIVHEIGHAIGLYHEQSRNDRDGYIHINWHNMPVARYSQFDRGIESPRGVEYDYTSVMQYGPMAFTEKYFQKNTIAALNPFHQTLIGSGMKISFRDSKLVNKMYSCSAFCPNNASQCQNGGFLSPYRGDNQPCHCVCQPGSSGEFCENINDPYEYYEFPPCGGNITSDAEIETPNYPTRKPPVDNCAWWIQAEEGKRVKVEFMDFSFHPRLDKNDSFFYRRCYHERVEIRTRNRYDGDMFCGEDIPPGTVATSAGREFIIIIDTNEQVMEGRGLKAKVSFIDEKAEQLSDLVLTSLLPTL
;
A
#
# COMPACT_ATOMS: atom_id res chain seq x y z
N MET A 1 -63.87 27.14 50.83
CA MET A 1 -65.06 26.31 50.55
C MET A 1 -64.91 25.69 49.18
N ILE A 2 -64.72 24.46 49.18
CA ILE A 2 -65.26 23.44 48.23
C ILE A 2 -64.86 23.58 46.76
N THR A 3 -63.98 22.71 46.39
CA THR A 3 -63.80 22.08 45.06
C THR A 3 -65.13 21.59 44.44
N PRO A 4 -65.25 21.22 43.16
CA PRO A 4 -64.55 20.02 42.65
C PRO A 4 -64.08 20.06 41.15
N PHE A 5 -63.27 19.10 40.84
CA PHE A 5 -63.04 18.59 39.49
C PHE A 5 -64.31 18.04 38.79
N PRO A 6 -64.30 17.95 37.42
CA PRO A 6 -64.35 16.61 36.84
C PRO A 6 -63.51 16.47 35.57
N VAL A 7 -62.76 15.38 35.50
CA VAL A 7 -62.93 14.17 34.67
C VAL A 7 -62.79 14.34 33.14
N ALA A 8 -61.79 13.64 32.67
CA ALA A 8 -61.38 13.37 31.32
C ALA A 8 -62.46 12.98 30.30
N PHE A 9 -62.24 13.38 29.04
CA PHE A 9 -62.72 12.64 27.88
C PHE A 9 -61.58 12.54 26.84
N VAL A 10 -61.16 11.30 26.66
CA VAL A 10 -60.28 10.87 25.60
C VAL A 10 -61.09 10.91 24.29
N LEU A 11 -60.66 11.70 23.33
CA LEU A 11 -61.13 11.59 21.95
C LEU A 11 -59.95 11.29 21.04
N LEU A 12 -59.91 10.00 20.62
CA LEU A 12 -59.07 9.57 19.51
C LEU A 12 -59.55 10.27 18.24
N CYS A 13 -58.72 11.16 17.68
CA CYS A 13 -58.81 11.58 16.30
C CYS A 13 -57.64 10.94 15.55
N PHE A 14 -57.98 9.92 14.77
CA PHE A 14 -57.13 9.44 13.68
C PHE A 14 -56.99 10.56 12.64
N LEU A 15 -55.84 11.20 12.60
CA LEU A 15 -55.42 12.00 11.44
C LEU A 15 -54.34 11.21 10.75
N ASN A 16 -54.73 10.56 9.63
CA ASN A 16 -53.83 10.09 8.61
C ASN A 16 -52.95 11.27 8.11
N SER A 17 -51.77 11.42 8.67
CA SER A 17 -50.71 12.20 8.02
C SER A 17 -50.04 11.27 7.00
N PHE A 18 -50.43 11.43 5.75
CA PHE A 18 -49.64 11.02 4.62
C PHE A 18 -48.29 11.77 4.71
N LEU A 19 -47.30 11.16 5.34
CA LEU A 19 -45.91 11.50 5.09
C LEU A 19 -45.61 10.98 3.69
N LEU A 20 -45.60 11.87 2.72
CA LEU A 20 -44.86 11.66 1.49
C LEU A 20 -43.38 11.50 1.89
N GLU A 21 -42.97 10.27 2.10
CA GLU A 21 -41.57 9.89 1.93
C GLU A 21 -41.25 10.13 0.45
N THR A 22 -40.75 11.29 0.12
CA THR A 22 -39.95 11.47 -1.09
C THR A 22 -38.68 10.66 -0.84
N GLU A 23 -38.68 9.41 -1.25
CA GLU A 23 -37.45 8.72 -1.57
C GLU A 23 -36.71 9.59 -2.57
N VAL A 24 -35.77 10.38 -2.06
CA VAL A 24 -34.68 10.90 -2.89
C VAL A 24 -33.91 9.64 -3.29
N LYS A 25 -34.25 9.07 -4.44
CA LYS A 25 -33.37 8.15 -5.14
C LYS A 25 -32.12 8.95 -5.40
N ALA A 26 -31.08 8.72 -4.58
CA ALA A 26 -29.74 9.13 -4.91
C ALA A 26 -29.48 8.54 -6.30
N ASP A 27 -29.14 9.40 -7.23
CA ASP A 27 -28.73 9.03 -8.57
C ASP A 27 -27.43 8.23 -8.41
N GLU A 28 -27.51 6.91 -8.51
CA GLU A 28 -26.36 5.99 -8.42
C GLU A 28 -25.37 6.21 -9.58
N SER A 29 -25.69 7.08 -10.53
CA SER A 29 -24.88 7.32 -11.73
C SER A 29 -23.73 8.30 -11.56
N THR A 30 -23.57 8.94 -10.38
CA THR A 30 -22.54 9.98 -10.13
C THR A 30 -21.62 9.70 -8.95
N GLN A 31 -21.68 8.53 -8.34
CA GLN A 31 -20.63 8.13 -7.41
C GLN A 31 -19.39 7.75 -8.24
N PRO A 32 -18.24 8.42 -8.05
CA PRO A 32 -17.01 7.95 -8.68
C PRO A 32 -16.79 6.51 -8.24
N GLU A 33 -16.55 5.60 -9.21
CA GLU A 33 -16.24 4.20 -8.91
C GLU A 33 -15.12 4.18 -7.86
N PHE A 34 -15.46 3.74 -6.65
CA PHE A 34 -14.54 3.66 -5.55
C PHE A 34 -13.58 2.51 -5.85
N PHE A 35 -12.40 2.81 -6.36
CA PHE A 35 -11.38 1.81 -6.63
C PHE A 35 -10.74 1.37 -5.31
N PRO A 36 -10.97 0.15 -4.84
CA PRO A 36 -10.29 -0.37 -3.67
C PRO A 36 -8.88 -0.87 -4.04
N LEU A 37 -8.12 -0.06 -4.78
CA LEU A 37 -6.72 -0.35 -5.02
C LEU A 37 -5.94 -0.05 -3.75
N LYS A 38 -5.14 -1.01 -3.30
CA LYS A 38 -4.27 -0.84 -2.15
C LYS A 38 -3.21 0.24 -2.45
N GLY A 39 -3.06 1.15 -1.52
CA GLY A 39 -1.95 2.10 -1.51
C GLY A 39 -1.81 2.93 -2.79
N LEU A 40 -0.57 3.02 -3.27
CA LEU A 40 -0.14 3.87 -4.38
C LEU A 40 -0.37 3.29 -5.77
N GLN A 41 -1.08 2.19 -5.91
CA GLN A 41 -1.29 1.59 -7.23
C GLN A 41 -2.00 2.53 -8.21
N ILE A 42 -2.86 3.40 -7.69
CA ILE A 42 -3.58 4.40 -8.48
C ILE A 42 -2.62 5.40 -9.14
N LEU A 43 -1.55 5.82 -8.46
CA LEU A 43 -0.62 6.82 -8.96
C LEU A 43 0.06 6.40 -10.25
N THR A 44 0.39 5.12 -10.39
CA THR A 44 1.11 4.61 -11.55
C THR A 44 0.28 4.54 -12.82
N GLU A 45 -1.06 4.63 -12.68
CA GLU A 45 -2.00 4.53 -13.80
C GLU A 45 -2.48 5.88 -14.31
N MET A 46 -2.53 6.86 -13.42
CA MET A 46 -3.22 8.13 -13.67
C MET A 46 -2.27 9.26 -14.03
N ASN A 47 -0.98 9.11 -13.69
CA ASN A 47 -0.07 10.20 -13.87
C ASN A 47 0.47 10.29 -15.30
N PRO A 48 0.53 11.51 -15.87
CA PRO A 48 1.20 11.75 -17.13
C PRO A 48 2.70 11.47 -17.02
N THR A 49 3.40 11.34 -18.13
CA THR A 49 4.86 11.17 -18.15
C THR A 49 5.62 12.51 -18.11
N GLN A 50 4.90 13.60 -18.30
CA GLN A 50 5.40 14.97 -18.21
C GLN A 50 4.31 15.89 -17.66
N THR A 51 4.71 16.93 -16.94
CA THR A 51 3.80 18.00 -16.56
C THR A 51 3.44 18.86 -17.78
N GLU A 52 2.38 19.68 -17.67
CA GLU A 52 1.98 20.63 -18.72
C GLU A 52 3.11 21.60 -19.08
N ASP A 53 3.98 21.94 -18.13
CA ASP A 53 5.16 22.79 -18.34
C ASP A 53 6.36 22.03 -18.90
N GLY A 54 6.19 20.74 -19.26
CA GLY A 54 7.22 19.91 -19.88
C GLY A 54 8.28 19.36 -18.93
N TRP A 55 8.03 19.37 -17.61
CA TRP A 55 8.91 18.73 -16.65
C TRP A 55 8.66 17.21 -16.67
N GLU A 56 9.73 16.46 -16.54
CA GLU A 56 9.65 15.01 -16.59
C GLU A 56 9.13 14.43 -15.28
N ILE A 57 8.20 13.45 -15.39
CA ILE A 57 7.74 12.65 -14.25
C ILE A 57 8.43 11.29 -14.30
N VAL A 58 9.17 10.99 -13.26
CA VAL A 58 9.88 9.71 -13.06
C VAL A 58 9.26 8.95 -11.88
N GLU A 59 9.48 7.64 -11.84
CA GLU A 59 8.90 6.79 -10.79
C GLU A 59 7.40 7.06 -10.57
N GLY A 60 6.68 7.42 -11.64
CA GLY A 60 5.23 7.60 -11.66
C GLY A 60 4.71 8.94 -11.12
N ASP A 61 5.38 9.62 -10.19
CA ASP A 61 4.86 10.79 -9.48
C ASP A 61 5.94 11.77 -8.98
N ILE A 62 7.20 11.48 -9.23
CA ILE A 62 8.30 12.39 -8.88
C ILE A 62 8.60 13.31 -10.04
N VAL A 63 8.44 14.62 -9.85
CA VAL A 63 8.75 15.63 -10.85
C VAL A 63 10.21 16.07 -10.75
N LEU A 64 10.91 16.00 -11.87
CA LEU A 64 12.29 16.45 -12.00
C LEU A 64 12.38 17.69 -12.87
N PRO A 65 13.23 18.68 -12.51
CA PRO A 65 13.55 19.81 -13.36
C PRO A 65 14.12 19.37 -14.72
N PRO A 66 13.85 20.10 -15.82
CA PRO A 66 14.41 19.81 -17.14
C PRO A 66 15.92 19.61 -17.10
N GLY A 67 16.40 18.52 -17.71
CA GLY A 67 17.82 18.17 -17.74
C GLY A 67 18.37 17.51 -16.48
N SER A 68 17.52 17.24 -15.49
CA SER A 68 17.92 16.55 -14.25
C SER A 68 18.07 15.04 -14.42
N ARG A 69 17.67 14.45 -15.55
CA ARG A 69 17.95 13.03 -15.81
C ARG A 69 19.42 12.77 -15.59
N ARG A 70 19.72 11.97 -14.60
CA ARG A 70 21.05 11.43 -14.40
C ARG A 70 21.45 10.73 -15.70
N LYS A 71 22.43 11.27 -16.41
CA LYS A 71 23.17 10.48 -17.38
C LYS A 71 23.65 9.26 -16.62
N GLN A 72 23.18 8.09 -17.01
CA GLN A 72 23.74 6.81 -16.59
C GLN A 72 25.16 6.68 -17.15
N ASP A 73 26.08 7.49 -16.64
CA ASP A 73 27.50 7.27 -16.85
C ASP A 73 27.86 6.06 -15.97
N LYS A 74 28.08 4.94 -16.66
CA LYS A 74 28.36 3.61 -16.14
C LYS A 74 29.58 3.52 -15.20
N HIS A 75 30.21 4.63 -14.83
CA HIS A 75 31.48 4.64 -14.08
C HIS A 75 31.65 5.76 -13.04
N GLN A 76 30.63 6.53 -12.70
CA GLN A 76 30.75 7.39 -11.54
C GLN A 76 29.83 6.91 -10.43
N GLU A 77 30.44 6.27 -9.42
CA GLU A 77 29.88 6.17 -8.07
C GLU A 77 29.71 7.58 -7.48
N THR A 78 28.83 8.37 -8.04
CA THR A 78 28.37 9.56 -7.36
C THR A 78 27.40 9.08 -6.28
N LYS A 79 27.96 8.84 -5.10
CA LYS A 79 27.22 8.72 -3.86
C LYS A 79 26.17 9.81 -3.85
N GLY A 80 24.90 9.44 -4.05
CA GLY A 80 23.77 10.34 -3.85
C GLY A 80 23.74 10.73 -2.39
N ILE A 81 24.44 11.78 -2.12
CA ILE A 81 24.19 12.55 -0.93
C ILE A 81 22.77 13.03 -1.10
N ILE A 82 21.83 12.62 -0.24
CA ILE A 82 20.70 13.48 0.06
C ILE A 82 21.38 14.81 0.36
N ASN A 83 21.28 15.70 -0.58
CA ASN A 83 21.95 16.99 -0.42
C ASN A 83 21.22 17.63 0.76
N ILE A 84 21.92 17.75 1.89
CA ILE A 84 21.37 18.41 3.10
C ILE A 84 20.73 19.75 2.70
N LEU A 85 21.18 20.32 1.57
CA LEU A 85 20.63 21.53 0.98
C LEU A 85 19.20 21.38 0.44
N THR A 86 18.73 20.15 0.20
CA THR A 86 17.35 19.88 -0.23
C THR A 86 16.41 19.56 0.92
N LEU A 87 16.88 19.50 2.15
CA LEU A 87 16.00 19.40 3.32
C LEU A 87 15.48 20.78 3.74
N TRP A 88 14.28 20.81 4.25
CA TRP A 88 13.70 22.03 4.81
C TRP A 88 14.45 22.44 6.07
N THR A 89 14.95 23.67 6.06
CA THR A 89 15.83 24.18 7.13
C THR A 89 15.14 24.08 8.50
N ASN A 90 15.79 23.41 9.43
CA ASN A 90 15.27 23.16 10.79
C ASN A 90 13.89 22.50 10.82
N GLY A 91 13.55 21.70 9.79
CA GLY A 91 12.25 21.03 9.70
C GLY A 91 11.05 21.96 9.51
N LYS A 92 11.27 23.23 9.15
CA LYS A 92 10.19 24.20 8.91
C LYS A 92 9.81 24.18 7.45
N VAL A 93 8.60 23.73 7.16
CA VAL A 93 8.02 23.62 5.81
C VAL A 93 6.98 24.74 5.64
N SER A 94 7.29 25.70 4.79
CA SER A 94 6.32 26.75 4.45
C SER A 94 5.41 26.26 3.32
N TYR A 95 4.13 26.59 3.36
CA TYR A 95 3.18 26.20 2.32
C TYR A 95 2.13 27.26 2.04
N ASN A 96 1.46 27.16 0.91
CA ASN A 96 0.21 27.83 0.60
C ASN A 96 -0.69 26.98 -0.29
N PHE A 97 -1.91 27.44 -0.52
CA PHE A 97 -2.86 26.82 -1.41
C PHE A 97 -3.06 27.68 -2.67
N HIS A 98 -3.06 27.03 -3.82
CA HIS A 98 -3.55 27.66 -5.04
C HIS A 98 -5.08 27.77 -4.99
N SER A 99 -5.65 28.72 -5.73
CA SER A 99 -7.10 28.96 -5.76
C SER A 99 -7.95 27.81 -6.28
N SER A 100 -7.31 26.79 -6.89
CA SER A 100 -7.96 25.56 -7.35
C SER A 100 -8.26 24.57 -6.22
N VAL A 101 -7.69 24.75 -5.03
CA VAL A 101 -7.88 23.86 -3.88
C VAL A 101 -9.09 24.36 -3.10
N ASP A 102 -10.16 23.59 -3.08
CA ASP A 102 -11.35 23.88 -2.29
C ASP A 102 -11.15 23.63 -0.79
N ASP A 103 -12.16 23.94 0.00
CA ASP A 103 -12.03 23.89 1.45
C ASP A 103 -11.97 22.43 1.98
N ASP A 104 -12.68 21.50 1.35
CA ASP A 104 -12.66 20.08 1.74
C ASP A 104 -11.27 19.48 1.49
N LEU A 105 -10.69 19.75 0.34
CA LEU A 105 -9.34 19.30 0.02
C LEU A 105 -8.28 19.98 0.90
N LYS A 106 -8.46 21.25 1.26
CA LYS A 106 -7.58 21.94 2.24
C LYS A 106 -7.59 21.23 3.59
N GLU A 107 -8.77 20.83 4.07
CA GLU A 107 -8.88 20.11 5.35
C GLU A 107 -8.13 18.77 5.28
N MET A 108 -8.27 18.03 4.18
CA MET A 108 -7.52 16.77 3.96
C MET A 108 -6.02 16.99 3.94
N ILE A 109 -5.53 18.02 3.23
CA ILE A 109 -4.10 18.33 3.13
C ILE A 109 -3.56 18.74 4.51
N VAL A 110 -4.29 19.58 5.26
CA VAL A 110 -3.91 19.97 6.63
C VAL A 110 -3.87 18.74 7.54
N GLY A 111 -4.83 17.81 7.41
CA GLY A 111 -4.83 16.53 8.11
C GLY A 111 -3.58 15.70 7.82
N ALA A 112 -3.19 15.59 6.56
CA ALA A 112 -1.98 14.87 6.13
C ALA A 112 -0.69 15.54 6.64
N MET A 113 -0.60 16.86 6.60
CA MET A 113 0.51 17.59 7.22
C MET A 113 0.59 17.34 8.73
N LYS A 114 -0.57 17.32 9.40
CA LYS A 114 -0.65 17.05 10.85
C LYS A 114 -0.18 15.64 11.19
N GLU A 115 -0.45 14.65 10.32
CA GLU A 115 0.07 13.30 10.50
C GLU A 115 1.60 13.29 10.48
N TRP A 116 2.26 13.96 9.52
CA TRP A 116 3.72 14.13 9.51
C TRP A 116 4.24 14.86 10.75
N GLU A 117 3.57 15.94 11.18
CA GLU A 117 3.94 16.65 12.41
C GLU A 117 3.84 15.79 13.66
N THR A 118 2.86 14.87 13.70
CA THR A 118 2.65 13.99 14.86
C THR A 118 3.76 12.95 15.00
N HIS A 119 4.34 12.51 13.88
CA HIS A 119 5.34 11.45 13.85
C HIS A 119 6.79 11.95 13.73
N THR A 120 6.99 13.26 13.51
CA THR A 120 8.32 13.83 13.25
C THR A 120 8.51 15.18 13.93
N CYS A 121 9.70 15.78 13.79
CA CYS A 121 9.93 17.15 14.24
C CYS A 121 9.58 18.22 13.20
N LEU A 122 8.97 17.84 12.09
CA LEU A 122 8.58 18.79 11.06
C LEU A 122 7.48 19.74 11.58
N LYS A 123 7.47 20.95 11.05
CA LYS A 123 6.43 21.96 11.30
C LYS A 123 6.01 22.62 10.01
N PHE A 124 4.72 22.51 9.69
CA PHE A 124 4.13 23.13 8.52
C PHE A 124 3.53 24.49 8.90
N ASN A 125 3.92 25.54 8.16
CA ASN A 125 3.47 26.88 8.40
C ASN A 125 2.90 27.49 7.13
N GLU A 126 1.67 27.93 7.18
CA GLU A 126 1.06 28.65 6.07
C GLU A 126 1.63 30.08 5.99
N LYS A 127 2.45 30.32 4.95
CA LYS A 127 3.08 31.61 4.76
C LYS A 127 3.10 31.98 3.28
N ALA A 128 2.61 33.16 2.98
CA ALA A 128 2.54 33.69 1.62
C ALA A 128 3.85 34.28 1.08
N LEU A 129 4.87 34.51 1.91
CA LEU A 129 6.04 35.33 1.60
C LEU A 129 7.41 34.64 1.77
N ASP A 130 7.45 33.34 2.07
CA ASP A 130 8.74 32.63 2.11
C ASP A 130 9.20 32.33 0.67
N PHE A 131 10.50 32.47 0.38
CA PHE A 131 11.05 32.19 -0.95
C PHE A 131 10.93 30.74 -1.35
N ASN A 132 11.00 29.80 -0.40
CA ASN A 132 10.81 28.37 -0.61
C ASN A 132 9.56 27.94 0.14
N TYR A 133 8.59 27.46 -0.60
CA TYR A 133 7.34 26.94 -0.04
C TYR A 133 6.71 25.89 -0.95
N ILE A 134 5.92 25.02 -0.40
CA ILE A 134 5.05 24.10 -1.12
C ILE A 134 3.79 24.86 -1.54
N ARG A 135 3.41 24.73 -2.80
CA ARG A 135 2.12 25.20 -3.30
C ARG A 135 1.26 24.01 -3.69
N PHE A 136 0.24 23.72 -2.89
CA PHE A 136 -0.71 22.68 -3.22
C PHE A 136 -1.66 23.15 -4.33
N ARG A 137 -1.89 22.30 -5.32
CA ARG A 137 -2.72 22.60 -6.50
C ARG A 137 -3.63 21.41 -6.82
N ALA A 138 -4.85 21.71 -7.31
CA ALA A 138 -5.81 20.72 -7.79
C ALA A 138 -6.15 20.88 -9.28
N ASP A 139 -5.59 21.88 -9.95
CA ASP A 139 -5.82 22.19 -11.37
C ASP A 139 -4.78 21.57 -12.32
N LYS A 140 -3.90 20.73 -11.80
CA LYS A 140 -2.93 19.97 -12.60
C LYS A 140 -3.36 18.52 -12.70
N GLU A 141 -3.03 17.89 -13.82
CA GLU A 141 -3.31 16.48 -14.03
C GLU A 141 -2.43 15.60 -13.12
N GLY A 142 -3.04 14.60 -12.47
CA GLY A 142 -2.36 13.59 -11.68
C GLY A 142 -1.94 14.03 -10.28
N CYS A 143 -1.34 13.08 -9.57
CA CYS A 143 -0.80 13.24 -8.22
C CYS A 143 0.72 13.17 -8.33
N TRP A 144 1.41 14.24 -7.99
CA TRP A 144 2.87 14.27 -8.08
C TRP A 144 3.49 15.36 -7.23
N SER A 145 4.74 15.18 -6.90
CA SER A 145 5.54 16.11 -6.12
C SER A 145 6.99 16.17 -6.60
N MET A 146 7.67 17.22 -6.19
CA MET A 146 9.13 17.31 -6.26
C MET A 146 9.76 16.76 -5.00
N ILE A 147 11.02 16.26 -5.10
CA ILE A 147 11.73 15.71 -3.95
C ILE A 147 12.41 16.79 -3.12
N GLY A 148 12.01 16.87 -1.83
CA GLY A 148 12.61 17.79 -0.88
C GLY A 148 12.38 19.25 -1.25
N ARG A 149 13.15 20.14 -0.63
CA ARG A 149 13.10 21.58 -0.89
C ARG A 149 13.89 21.94 -2.14
N ILE A 150 13.21 22.47 -3.15
CA ILE A 150 13.88 23.03 -4.32
C ILE A 150 14.24 24.49 -4.02
N ASN A 151 15.52 24.82 -4.21
CA ASN A 151 15.98 26.20 -4.09
C ASN A 151 15.56 27.00 -5.32
N SER A 152 14.29 27.38 -5.39
CA SER A 152 13.77 28.29 -6.41
C SER A 152 13.88 29.73 -5.90
N ILE A 153 14.50 30.59 -6.70
CA ILE A 153 14.72 31.99 -6.30
C ILE A 153 13.42 32.81 -6.39
N PHE A 154 12.37 32.33 -7.10
CA PHE A 154 11.23 33.18 -7.44
C PHE A 154 9.85 32.50 -7.37
N ALA A 155 9.76 31.21 -7.10
CA ALA A 155 8.46 30.52 -7.05
C ALA A 155 8.52 29.34 -6.08
N GLY A 156 7.41 29.07 -5.39
CA GLY A 156 7.23 27.83 -4.64
C GLY A 156 7.30 26.60 -5.55
N GLN A 157 7.45 25.44 -4.95
CA GLN A 157 7.35 24.15 -5.64
C GLN A 157 5.92 23.62 -5.57
N ASP A 158 5.43 23.15 -6.71
CA ASP A 158 4.08 22.61 -6.79
C ASP A 158 4.02 21.17 -6.26
N VAL A 159 2.95 20.87 -5.54
CA VAL A 159 2.47 19.53 -5.23
C VAL A 159 1.07 19.42 -5.84
N SER A 160 0.92 18.51 -6.81
CA SER A 160 -0.36 18.29 -7.47
C SER A 160 -1.20 17.29 -6.70
N ILE A 161 -2.38 17.72 -6.31
CA ILE A 161 -3.46 16.87 -5.80
C ILE A 161 -4.61 17.04 -6.79
N GLY A 162 -4.40 16.55 -8.01
CA GLY A 162 -5.36 16.66 -9.10
C GLY A 162 -6.57 15.73 -8.93
N ASP A 163 -7.31 15.51 -10.01
CA ASP A 163 -8.48 14.63 -9.99
C ASP A 163 -8.10 13.23 -9.49
N ARG A 164 -8.94 12.64 -8.65
CA ARG A 164 -8.77 11.32 -7.99
C ARG A 164 -7.60 11.21 -7.00
N CYS A 165 -6.87 12.31 -6.71
CA CYS A 165 -5.80 12.35 -5.70
C CYS A 165 -6.32 12.69 -4.29
N ASN A 166 -7.61 12.98 -4.13
CA ASN A 166 -8.26 13.37 -2.89
C ASN A 166 -8.43 12.20 -1.90
N ARG A 167 -7.32 11.51 -1.60
CA ARG A 167 -7.23 10.43 -0.62
C ARG A 167 -6.12 10.73 0.36
N THR A 168 -6.39 10.54 1.63
CA THR A 168 -5.44 10.89 2.70
C THR A 168 -4.08 10.25 2.51
N ASN A 169 -4.02 8.95 2.18
CA ASN A 169 -2.76 8.25 1.96
C ASN A 169 -1.97 8.79 0.77
N ILE A 170 -2.63 9.21 -0.32
CA ILE A 170 -1.98 9.82 -1.48
C ILE A 170 -1.41 11.19 -1.09
N ILE A 171 -2.18 12.00 -0.38
CA ILE A 171 -1.73 13.32 0.08
C ILE A 171 -0.54 13.19 1.05
N VAL A 172 -0.59 12.23 1.98
CA VAL A 172 0.54 11.91 2.88
C VAL A 172 1.78 11.51 2.10
N HIS A 173 1.61 10.71 1.03
CA HIS A 173 2.68 10.29 0.13
C HIS A 173 3.31 11.46 -0.61
N GLU A 174 2.53 12.32 -1.25
CA GLU A 174 3.05 13.48 -1.99
C GLU A 174 3.78 14.46 -1.07
N ILE A 175 3.28 14.63 0.15
CA ILE A 175 3.99 15.38 1.18
C ILE A 175 5.30 14.66 1.55
N GLY A 176 5.31 13.33 1.60
CA GLY A 176 6.52 12.52 1.79
C GLY A 176 7.62 12.87 0.80
N HIS A 177 7.28 12.96 -0.49
CA HIS A 177 8.21 13.44 -1.52
C HIS A 177 8.65 14.88 -1.25
N ALA A 178 7.73 15.79 -0.99
CA ALA A 178 8.05 17.19 -0.73
C ALA A 178 8.97 17.41 0.48
N ILE A 179 9.00 16.48 1.44
CA ILE A 179 9.92 16.51 2.57
C ILE A 179 11.20 15.68 2.34
N GLY A 180 11.37 15.06 1.18
CA GLY A 180 12.62 14.44 0.75
C GLY A 180 12.65 12.92 0.71
N LEU A 181 11.51 12.23 0.81
CA LEU A 181 11.42 10.78 0.66
C LEU A 181 11.34 10.38 -0.81
N TYR A 182 12.01 9.31 -1.17
CA TYR A 182 11.87 8.57 -2.41
C TYR A 182 11.06 7.31 -2.20
N HIS A 183 10.73 6.62 -3.30
CA HIS A 183 9.97 5.38 -3.19
C HIS A 183 10.76 4.27 -2.54
N GLU A 184 10.07 3.47 -1.74
CA GLU A 184 10.66 2.35 -1.02
C GLU A 184 11.16 1.26 -1.98
N GLN A 185 10.42 0.94 -3.07
CA GLN A 185 10.85 -0.04 -4.08
C GLN A 185 12.04 0.42 -4.93
N SER A 186 12.41 1.69 -4.89
CA SER A 186 13.58 2.23 -5.59
C SER A 186 14.83 2.28 -4.72
N ARG A 187 14.77 1.83 -3.48
CA ARG A 187 15.94 1.76 -2.59
C ARG A 187 17.05 0.91 -3.20
N ASN A 188 18.29 1.27 -2.92
CA ASN A 188 19.46 0.54 -3.44
C ASN A 188 19.57 -0.89 -2.88
N ASP A 189 18.99 -1.17 -1.71
CA ASP A 189 18.98 -2.48 -1.03
C ASP A 189 17.69 -3.28 -1.27
N ARG A 190 16.74 -2.78 -2.07
CA ARG A 190 15.41 -3.38 -2.30
C ARG A 190 15.46 -4.84 -2.77
N ASP A 191 16.50 -5.22 -3.53
CA ASP A 191 16.62 -6.60 -4.06
C ASP A 191 16.88 -7.65 -2.96
N GLY A 192 17.18 -7.21 -1.73
CA GLY A 192 17.20 -8.06 -0.54
C GLY A 192 15.81 -8.35 0.05
N TYR A 193 14.76 -7.72 -0.47
CA TYR A 193 13.40 -7.78 0.09
C TYR A 193 12.34 -8.10 -0.97
N ILE A 194 12.48 -7.55 -2.17
CA ILE A 194 11.53 -7.70 -3.27
C ILE A 194 12.21 -8.19 -4.55
N HIS A 195 11.43 -8.86 -5.37
CA HIS A 195 11.77 -9.24 -6.74
C HIS A 195 10.89 -8.47 -7.72
N ILE A 196 11.50 -7.92 -8.77
CA ILE A 196 10.77 -7.25 -9.85
C ILE A 196 10.52 -8.21 -11.00
N ASN A 197 9.26 -8.48 -11.30
CA ASN A 197 8.83 -9.30 -12.41
C ASN A 197 8.79 -8.46 -13.71
N TRP A 198 9.96 -8.21 -14.29
CA TRP A 198 10.14 -7.34 -15.45
C TRP A 198 9.24 -7.71 -16.63
N HIS A 199 9.00 -9.01 -16.84
CA HIS A 199 8.16 -9.51 -17.93
C HIS A 199 6.65 -9.23 -17.77
N ASN A 200 6.23 -8.76 -16.60
CA ASN A 200 4.84 -8.39 -16.32
C ASN A 200 4.55 -6.90 -16.57
N MET A 201 5.53 -6.15 -17.10
CA MET A 201 5.36 -4.76 -17.46
C MET A 201 6.00 -4.43 -18.82
N PRO A 202 5.55 -3.36 -19.51
CA PRO A 202 6.18 -2.89 -20.74
C PRO A 202 7.63 -2.47 -20.52
N VAL A 203 8.51 -2.73 -21.48
CA VAL A 203 9.93 -2.32 -21.42
C VAL A 203 10.08 -0.81 -21.22
N ALA A 204 9.17 -0.01 -21.76
CA ALA A 204 9.15 1.45 -21.58
C ALA A 204 8.99 1.90 -20.11
N ARG A 205 8.52 0.99 -19.24
CA ARG A 205 8.31 1.25 -17.80
C ARG A 205 9.46 0.76 -16.92
N TYR A 206 10.48 0.11 -17.47
CA TYR A 206 11.59 -0.44 -16.67
C TYR A 206 12.32 0.64 -15.88
N SER A 207 12.50 1.84 -16.45
CA SER A 207 13.16 2.96 -15.77
C SER A 207 12.42 3.45 -14.52
N GLN A 208 11.13 3.11 -14.37
CA GLN A 208 10.34 3.44 -13.18
C GLN A 208 10.74 2.61 -11.95
N PHE A 209 11.54 1.57 -12.17
CA PHE A 209 12.08 0.69 -11.13
C PHE A 209 13.61 0.78 -11.05
N ASP A 210 14.21 1.84 -11.57
CA ASP A 210 15.64 2.09 -11.39
C ASP A 210 15.95 2.27 -9.91
N ARG A 211 17.06 1.67 -9.46
CA ARG A 211 17.48 1.81 -8.08
C ARG A 211 18.05 3.19 -7.81
N GLY A 212 17.55 3.82 -6.77
CA GLY A 212 18.11 5.05 -6.23
C GLY A 212 19.50 4.83 -5.63
N ILE A 213 20.22 5.92 -5.44
CA ILE A 213 21.56 5.90 -4.81
C ILE A 213 21.51 6.27 -3.34
N GLU A 214 20.33 6.37 -2.77
CA GLU A 214 20.11 6.88 -1.44
C GLU A 214 20.39 5.82 -0.38
N SER A 215 21.01 6.28 0.69
CA SER A 215 21.24 5.45 1.86
C SER A 215 19.97 5.36 2.68
N PRO A 216 19.51 4.16 3.05
CA PRO A 216 18.40 3.97 3.97
C PRO A 216 18.71 4.46 5.39
N ARG A 217 19.87 5.08 5.63
CA ARG A 217 20.31 5.61 6.92
C ARG A 217 20.22 4.62 8.08
N GLY A 218 20.35 3.33 7.78
CA GLY A 218 20.21 2.25 8.75
C GLY A 218 18.76 2.05 9.21
N VAL A 219 17.79 2.38 8.35
CA VAL A 219 16.38 1.97 8.50
C VAL A 219 16.15 0.80 7.55
N GLU A 220 15.60 -0.28 8.06
CA GLU A 220 15.28 -1.46 7.27
C GLU A 220 14.19 -1.18 6.23
N TYR A 221 14.11 -2.03 5.19
CA TYR A 221 13.08 -1.97 4.15
C TYR A 221 11.68 -2.15 4.75
N ASP A 222 10.70 -1.39 4.24
CA ASP A 222 9.35 -1.41 4.79
C ASP A 222 8.27 -1.68 3.72
N TYR A 223 7.72 -2.90 3.72
CA TYR A 223 6.62 -3.27 2.84
C TYR A 223 5.34 -2.45 3.05
N THR A 224 5.18 -1.87 4.26
CA THR A 224 4.01 -1.08 4.67
C THR A 224 4.26 0.42 4.60
N SER A 225 5.42 0.85 4.08
CA SER A 225 5.73 2.26 3.88
C SER A 225 4.64 2.95 3.03
N VAL A 226 4.27 4.16 3.40
CA VAL A 226 3.41 5.00 2.57
C VAL A 226 4.07 5.34 1.23
N MET A 227 5.39 5.18 1.11
CA MET A 227 6.17 5.37 -0.12
C MET A 227 6.36 4.07 -0.92
N GLN A 228 5.75 2.94 -0.54
CA GLN A 228 5.87 1.66 -1.23
C GLN A 228 4.78 1.52 -2.30
N TYR A 229 5.16 1.26 -3.55
CA TYR A 229 4.21 0.92 -4.61
C TYR A 229 3.37 -0.31 -4.28
N GLY A 230 2.18 -0.36 -4.87
CA GLY A 230 1.36 -1.56 -4.89
C GLY A 230 2.01 -2.69 -5.73
N PRO A 231 1.62 -3.95 -5.49
CA PRO A 231 2.28 -5.10 -6.12
C PRO A 231 2.09 -5.17 -7.63
N MET A 232 1.12 -4.48 -8.19
CA MET A 232 0.79 -4.48 -9.62
C MET A 232 1.19 -3.18 -10.33
N ALA A 233 2.04 -2.34 -9.73
CA ALA A 233 2.46 -1.07 -10.32
C ALA A 233 3.02 -1.25 -11.74
N PHE A 234 2.53 -0.46 -12.68
CA PHE A 234 2.90 -0.47 -14.12
C PHE A 234 2.63 -1.78 -14.88
N THR A 235 1.84 -2.72 -14.33
CA THR A 235 1.43 -3.90 -15.10
C THR A 235 0.39 -3.52 -16.17
N GLU A 236 0.41 -4.20 -17.30
CA GLU A 236 -0.72 -4.18 -18.26
C GLU A 236 -1.77 -5.25 -17.95
N LYS A 237 -1.48 -6.11 -16.96
CA LYS A 237 -2.31 -7.27 -16.58
C LYS A 237 -2.84 -7.12 -15.16
N TYR A 238 -3.58 -6.02 -14.91
CA TYR A 238 -4.17 -5.74 -13.59
C TYR A 238 -5.03 -6.89 -13.10
N PHE A 239 -4.86 -7.24 -11.82
CA PHE A 239 -5.54 -8.34 -11.16
C PHE A 239 -5.32 -9.71 -11.82
N GLN A 240 -4.20 -9.85 -12.54
CA GLN A 240 -3.72 -11.10 -13.12
C GLN A 240 -2.25 -11.35 -12.81
N LYS A 241 -1.43 -10.30 -12.74
CA LYS A 241 0.03 -10.40 -12.55
C LYS A 241 0.58 -9.31 -11.67
N ASN A 242 1.45 -9.71 -10.75
CA ASN A 242 2.25 -8.79 -9.94
C ASN A 242 3.54 -8.40 -10.66
N THR A 243 3.92 -7.14 -10.58
CA THR A 243 5.23 -6.61 -11.00
C THR A 243 6.23 -6.64 -9.84
N ILE A 244 5.73 -6.56 -8.59
CA ILE A 244 6.54 -6.62 -7.38
C ILE A 244 6.12 -7.84 -6.56
N ALA A 245 7.09 -8.70 -6.28
CA ALA A 245 6.90 -9.86 -5.40
C ALA A 245 7.81 -9.75 -4.18
N ALA A 246 7.29 -10.03 -2.99
CA ALA A 246 8.10 -10.17 -1.80
C ALA A 246 8.97 -11.43 -1.89
N LEU A 247 10.24 -11.34 -1.43
CA LEU A 247 11.11 -12.53 -1.37
C LEU A 247 10.57 -13.57 -0.37
N ASN A 248 9.97 -13.09 0.73
CA ASN A 248 9.20 -13.92 1.64
C ASN A 248 7.72 -13.84 1.24
N PRO A 249 7.09 -14.94 0.77
CA PRO A 249 5.69 -14.94 0.34
C PRO A 249 4.69 -14.45 1.39
N PHE A 250 5.00 -14.61 2.66
CA PHE A 250 4.15 -14.14 3.77
C PHE A 250 4.01 -12.62 3.84
N HIS A 251 4.93 -11.88 3.22
CA HIS A 251 4.89 -10.42 3.16
C HIS A 251 4.23 -9.88 1.88
N GLN A 252 3.78 -10.73 0.96
CA GLN A 252 3.24 -10.27 -0.32
C GLN A 252 2.05 -9.32 -0.16
N THR A 253 1.14 -9.63 0.75
CA THR A 253 -0.07 -8.82 0.97
C THR A 253 0.20 -7.50 1.70
N LEU A 254 1.41 -7.32 2.24
CA LEU A 254 1.85 -6.07 2.86
C LEU A 254 2.31 -5.03 1.84
N ILE A 255 2.75 -5.46 0.65
CA ILE A 255 3.23 -4.55 -0.39
C ILE A 255 2.12 -3.60 -0.81
N GLY A 256 2.37 -2.29 -0.65
CA GLY A 256 1.42 -1.23 -0.99
C GLY A 256 0.20 -1.13 -0.07
N SER A 257 0.24 -1.75 1.11
CA SER A 257 -0.84 -1.64 2.10
C SER A 257 -0.77 -0.38 2.96
N GLY A 258 0.29 0.44 2.81
CA GLY A 258 0.51 1.66 3.58
C GLY A 258 -0.59 2.69 3.38
N MET A 259 -1.47 2.85 4.38
CA MET A 259 -2.53 3.86 4.40
C MET A 259 -2.18 5.07 5.27
N LYS A 260 -1.13 4.95 6.07
CA LYS A 260 -0.62 5.94 7.03
C LYS A 260 0.90 5.87 7.09
N ILE A 261 1.51 6.87 7.71
CA ILE A 261 2.95 6.88 8.00
C ILE A 261 3.31 5.68 8.87
N SER A 262 4.21 4.83 8.38
CA SER A 262 4.70 3.69 9.12
C SER A 262 5.68 4.11 10.22
N PHE A 263 6.00 3.17 11.12
CA PHE A 263 7.10 3.36 12.07
C PHE A 263 8.44 3.65 11.36
N ARG A 264 8.74 2.92 10.27
CA ARG A 264 10.00 3.07 9.53
C ARG A 264 10.02 4.35 8.70
N ASP A 265 8.90 4.79 8.11
CA ASP A 265 8.78 6.10 7.49
C ASP A 265 9.09 7.22 8.50
N SER A 266 8.45 7.16 9.65
CA SER A 266 8.68 8.11 10.75
C SER A 266 10.15 8.11 11.19
N LYS A 267 10.73 6.94 11.42
CA LYS A 267 12.14 6.78 11.82
C LYS A 267 13.10 7.37 10.79
N LEU A 268 12.82 7.14 9.49
CA LEU A 268 13.65 7.66 8.40
C LEU A 268 13.64 9.19 8.39
N VAL A 269 12.46 9.81 8.45
CA VAL A 269 12.34 11.29 8.47
C VAL A 269 12.97 11.87 9.73
N ASN A 270 12.77 11.27 10.91
CA ASN A 270 13.41 11.72 12.14
C ASN A 270 14.94 11.68 12.05
N LYS A 271 15.51 10.67 11.38
CA LYS A 271 16.96 10.60 11.10
C LYS A 271 17.40 11.62 10.04
N MET A 272 16.61 11.82 8.98
CA MET A 272 16.93 12.78 7.91
C MET A 272 17.05 14.21 8.46
N TYR A 273 16.11 14.60 9.30
CA TYR A 273 16.03 15.93 9.89
C TYR A 273 16.77 16.06 11.23
N SER A 274 17.46 14.98 11.68
CA SER A 274 18.17 14.96 12.96
C SER A 274 17.29 15.40 14.14
N CYS A 275 16.04 14.93 14.15
CA CYS A 275 15.04 15.38 15.12
C CYS A 275 15.47 15.12 16.58
N SER A 276 16.26 14.09 16.84
CA SER A 276 16.81 13.81 18.17
C SER A 276 17.71 14.93 18.72
N ALA A 277 18.25 15.80 17.85
CA ALA A 277 19.05 16.95 18.26
C ALA A 277 18.26 17.99 19.07
N PHE A 278 16.94 17.96 18.96
CA PHE A 278 16.05 18.81 19.78
C PHE A 278 15.82 18.25 21.18
N CYS A 279 16.36 17.05 21.47
CA CYS A 279 16.21 16.38 22.77
C CYS A 279 17.41 16.61 23.66
N PRO A 280 17.24 17.03 24.93
CA PRO A 280 18.35 17.14 25.87
C PRO A 280 18.82 15.73 26.26
N ASN A 281 20.10 15.48 26.02
CA ASN A 281 20.95 14.48 26.71
C ASN A 281 20.71 12.96 26.56
N ASN A 282 19.95 12.38 25.63
CA ASN A 282 19.76 10.91 25.66
C ASN A 282 19.47 10.21 24.32
N ALA A 283 20.14 10.59 23.25
CA ALA A 283 19.94 9.98 21.92
C ALA A 283 20.27 8.47 21.84
N SER A 284 20.88 7.89 22.87
CA SER A 284 21.40 6.50 22.87
C SER A 284 20.58 5.52 23.72
N GLN A 285 19.46 5.92 24.29
CA GLN A 285 18.72 5.09 25.25
C GLN A 285 17.67 4.17 24.63
N CYS A 286 17.14 4.49 23.43
CA CYS A 286 16.13 3.63 22.80
C CYS A 286 16.76 2.32 22.33
N GLN A 287 16.18 1.21 22.80
CA GLN A 287 16.63 -0.15 22.51
C GLN A 287 15.79 -0.77 21.38
N ASN A 288 16.15 -1.97 20.97
CA ASN A 288 15.36 -2.83 20.09
C ASN A 288 14.82 -2.13 18.84
N GLY A 289 15.66 -1.33 18.18
CA GLY A 289 15.29 -0.63 16.96
C GLY A 289 14.42 0.61 17.15
N GLY A 290 14.03 0.95 18.37
CA GLY A 290 13.36 2.20 18.68
C GLY A 290 14.20 3.43 18.34
N PHE A 291 13.60 4.60 18.31
CA PHE A 291 14.29 5.87 18.08
C PHE A 291 13.73 6.98 18.96
N LEU A 292 14.59 7.96 19.26
CA LEU A 292 14.21 9.10 20.08
C LEU A 292 13.47 10.14 19.23
N SER A 293 12.26 10.48 19.62
CA SER A 293 11.46 11.54 19.00
C SER A 293 11.26 12.71 19.98
N PRO A 294 11.40 13.96 19.53
CA PRO A 294 11.14 15.13 20.36
C PRO A 294 9.65 15.45 20.52
N TYR A 295 8.79 14.75 19.77
CA TYR A 295 7.39 15.09 19.64
C TYR A 295 6.46 13.98 20.14
N ARG A 296 5.57 14.34 21.06
CA ARG A 296 4.28 13.74 21.28
C ARG A 296 3.24 14.84 21.12
N GLY A 297 2.12 14.59 20.47
CA GLY A 297 1.08 15.59 20.18
C GLY A 297 0.52 16.36 21.38
N ASP A 298 0.95 16.03 22.59
CA ASP A 298 0.52 16.54 23.89
C ASP A 298 1.59 17.39 24.63
N ASN A 299 2.61 17.92 23.93
CA ASN A 299 3.73 18.65 24.49
C ASN A 299 4.62 17.85 25.47
N GLN A 300 4.61 16.53 25.37
CA GLN A 300 5.47 15.69 26.18
C GLN A 300 6.95 15.84 25.77
N PRO A 301 7.88 15.67 26.73
CA PRO A 301 9.31 15.68 26.43
C PRO A 301 9.70 14.53 25.50
N CYS A 302 10.91 14.59 24.98
CA CYS A 302 11.48 13.53 24.16
C CYS A 302 11.26 12.14 24.75
N HIS A 303 10.86 11.20 23.90
CA HIS A 303 10.55 9.83 24.27
C HIS A 303 11.00 8.86 23.19
N CYS A 304 11.19 7.60 23.57
CA CYS A 304 11.43 6.54 22.59
C CYS A 304 10.12 6.16 21.88
N VAL A 305 10.18 6.16 20.56
CA VAL A 305 9.17 5.54 19.73
C VAL A 305 9.60 4.10 19.48
N CYS A 306 8.83 3.16 19.97
CA CYS A 306 9.14 1.75 19.87
C CYS A 306 8.59 1.17 18.56
N GLN A 307 9.39 0.29 17.94
CA GLN A 307 8.88 -0.45 16.77
C GLN A 307 7.84 -1.49 17.21
N PRO A 308 6.94 -1.90 16.31
CA PRO A 308 6.01 -3.00 16.55
C PRO A 308 6.72 -4.21 17.16
N GLY A 309 6.09 -4.87 18.13
CA GLY A 309 6.67 -6.00 18.87
C GLY A 309 7.61 -5.60 20.00
N SER A 310 7.88 -4.30 20.24
CA SER A 310 8.61 -3.84 21.41
C SER A 310 7.85 -2.79 22.20
N SER A 311 8.15 -2.66 23.50
CA SER A 311 7.49 -1.75 24.42
C SER A 311 8.41 -1.34 25.58
N GLY A 312 7.93 -0.48 26.47
CA GLY A 312 8.69 0.07 27.58
C GLY A 312 9.13 1.52 27.34
N GLU A 313 9.67 2.17 28.36
CA GLU A 313 10.12 3.57 28.29
C GLU A 313 11.25 3.76 27.28
N PHE A 314 12.13 2.74 27.19
CA PHE A 314 13.29 2.71 26.29
C PHE A 314 13.14 1.62 25.21
N CYS A 315 11.96 1.08 25.00
CA CYS A 315 11.69 -0.05 24.09
C CYS A 315 12.45 -1.34 24.51
N GLU A 316 12.71 -1.51 25.80
CA GLU A 316 13.50 -2.59 26.37
C GLU A 316 12.77 -3.94 26.40
N ASN A 317 11.44 -3.94 26.39
CA ASN A 317 10.62 -5.14 26.40
C ASN A 317 10.37 -5.63 24.97
N ILE A 318 10.62 -6.90 24.71
CA ILE A 318 10.38 -7.55 23.41
C ILE A 318 9.30 -8.61 23.60
N ASN A 319 8.32 -8.65 22.69
CA ASN A 319 7.38 -9.76 22.58
C ASN A 319 8.12 -11.00 22.05
N ASP A 320 7.76 -12.18 22.51
CA ASP A 320 8.32 -13.44 22.03
C ASP A 320 7.22 -14.30 21.39
N PRO A 321 7.36 -14.70 20.10
CA PRO A 321 8.43 -14.31 19.18
C PRO A 321 8.33 -12.84 18.73
N TYR A 322 9.49 -12.21 18.52
CA TYR A 322 9.55 -10.86 17.99
C TYR A 322 9.41 -10.87 16.47
N GLU A 323 8.38 -10.23 15.97
CA GLU A 323 8.18 -10.00 14.54
C GLU A 323 7.74 -8.56 14.28
N TYR A 324 8.41 -7.86 13.36
CA TYR A 324 8.02 -6.51 12.96
C TYR A 324 6.70 -6.50 12.20
N TYR A 325 6.49 -7.49 11.35
CA TYR A 325 5.23 -7.68 10.65
C TYR A 325 4.46 -8.83 11.28
N GLU A 326 3.16 -8.64 11.46
CA GLU A 326 2.28 -9.72 11.84
C GLU A 326 2.30 -10.82 10.76
N PHE A 327 2.40 -12.06 11.18
CA PHE A 327 2.27 -13.19 10.28
C PHE A 327 0.86 -13.16 9.66
N PRO A 328 0.68 -13.62 8.40
CA PRO A 328 -0.66 -13.77 7.84
C PRO A 328 -1.57 -14.51 8.84
N PRO A 329 -2.84 -14.08 9.01
CA PRO A 329 -3.74 -14.66 10.01
C PRO A 329 -4.05 -16.13 9.76
N CYS A 330 -3.67 -16.64 8.59
CA CYS A 330 -3.83 -18.03 8.18
C CYS A 330 -2.78 -18.45 7.17
N GLY A 331 -2.55 -19.77 7.06
CA GLY A 331 -1.52 -20.34 6.20
C GLY A 331 -0.32 -20.87 6.98
N GLY A 332 0.87 -20.74 6.41
CA GLY A 332 2.12 -21.16 7.02
C GLY A 332 2.99 -22.00 6.09
N ASN A 333 4.11 -22.48 6.64
CA ASN A 333 5.01 -23.42 5.93
C ASN A 333 4.47 -24.83 5.98
N ILE A 334 4.38 -25.50 4.81
CA ILE A 334 3.95 -26.90 4.67
C ILE A 334 5.11 -27.70 4.08
N THR A 335 5.57 -28.69 4.82
CA THR A 335 6.70 -29.56 4.41
C THR A 335 6.36 -31.06 4.40
N SER A 336 5.13 -31.41 4.71
CA SER A 336 4.59 -32.78 4.70
C SER A 336 3.15 -32.78 4.20
N ASP A 337 2.67 -33.97 3.82
CA ASP A 337 1.27 -34.13 3.38
C ASP A 337 0.31 -33.49 4.37
N ALA A 338 -0.63 -32.70 3.86
CA ALA A 338 -1.56 -31.94 4.67
C ALA A 338 -2.87 -31.65 3.92
N GLU A 339 -3.93 -31.37 4.66
CA GLU A 339 -5.08 -30.63 4.13
C GLU A 339 -4.96 -29.17 4.59
N ILE A 340 -5.23 -28.25 3.67
CA ILE A 340 -5.26 -26.80 3.93
C ILE A 340 -6.64 -26.27 3.62
N GLU A 341 -7.09 -25.32 4.42
CA GLU A 341 -8.37 -24.64 4.21
C GLU A 341 -8.32 -23.20 4.74
N THR A 342 -9.16 -22.33 4.17
CA THR A 342 -9.35 -20.98 4.69
C THR A 342 -10.07 -21.00 6.03
N PRO A 343 -9.83 -20.02 6.93
CA PRO A 343 -10.54 -19.90 8.19
C PRO A 343 -12.06 -19.94 8.02
N ASN A 344 -12.70 -20.65 8.95
CA ASN A 344 -14.17 -20.83 8.99
C ASN A 344 -14.78 -21.52 7.76
N TYR A 345 -13.97 -22.18 6.92
CA TYR A 345 -14.49 -22.97 5.81
C TYR A 345 -15.63 -23.91 6.25
N PRO A 346 -16.77 -24.05 5.54
CA PRO A 346 -17.12 -23.37 4.27
C PRO A 346 -17.86 -22.04 4.45
N THR A 347 -17.98 -21.52 5.66
CA THR A 347 -18.64 -20.25 5.97
C THR A 347 -17.61 -19.18 6.26
N ARG A 348 -17.20 -18.43 5.25
CA ARG A 348 -16.29 -17.29 5.43
C ARG A 348 -17.00 -16.15 6.15
N LYS A 349 -16.30 -15.53 7.10
CA LYS A 349 -16.79 -14.36 7.84
C LYS A 349 -15.67 -13.33 7.96
N PRO A 350 -15.96 -12.01 7.88
CA PRO A 350 -14.98 -11.01 8.27
C PRO A 350 -14.46 -11.24 9.71
N PRO A 351 -13.23 -10.84 10.02
CA PRO A 351 -12.33 -10.02 9.23
C PRO A 351 -11.52 -10.81 8.21
N VAL A 352 -10.99 -10.09 7.27
CA VAL A 352 -10.24 -10.39 6.07
C VAL A 352 -9.23 -11.53 6.22
N ASP A 353 -9.32 -12.52 5.32
CA ASP A 353 -8.41 -13.67 5.28
C ASP A 353 -7.28 -13.45 4.28
N ASN A 354 -6.25 -12.68 4.65
CA ASN A 354 -5.01 -12.62 3.88
C ASN A 354 -4.14 -13.82 4.23
N CYS A 355 -4.47 -15.00 3.67
CA CYS A 355 -3.75 -16.24 3.93
C CYS A 355 -2.55 -16.39 3.00
N ALA A 356 -1.50 -17.02 3.48
CA ALA A 356 -0.38 -17.44 2.64
C ALA A 356 0.13 -18.82 3.04
N TRP A 357 0.20 -19.74 2.09
CA TRP A 357 0.83 -21.05 2.27
C TRP A 357 2.09 -21.12 1.41
N TRP A 358 3.21 -21.42 2.04
CA TRP A 358 4.47 -21.71 1.38
C TRP A 358 4.78 -23.20 1.54
N ILE A 359 4.53 -23.95 0.46
CA ILE A 359 4.63 -25.41 0.45
C ILE A 359 5.98 -25.76 -0.18
N GLN A 360 6.80 -26.50 0.56
CA GLN A 360 8.19 -26.76 0.19
C GLN A 360 8.50 -28.26 0.23
N ALA A 361 8.83 -28.82 -0.92
CA ALA A 361 9.24 -30.22 -1.05
C ALA A 361 10.73 -30.41 -0.70
N GLU A 362 11.08 -31.59 -0.22
CA GLU A 362 12.46 -32.05 -0.09
C GLU A 362 13.14 -32.21 -1.47
N GLU A 363 14.44 -32.32 -1.46
CA GLU A 363 15.21 -32.56 -2.69
C GLU A 363 14.75 -33.82 -3.42
N GLY A 364 14.58 -33.72 -4.74
CA GLY A 364 14.09 -34.82 -5.59
C GLY A 364 12.57 -35.00 -5.57
N LYS A 365 11.84 -34.16 -4.87
CA LYS A 365 10.36 -34.14 -4.85
C LYS A 365 9.77 -32.84 -5.37
N ARG A 366 8.53 -32.91 -5.83
CA ARG A 366 7.69 -31.78 -6.21
C ARG A 366 6.42 -31.75 -5.36
N VAL A 367 5.78 -30.61 -5.31
CA VAL A 367 4.51 -30.41 -4.61
C VAL A 367 3.35 -30.67 -5.56
N LYS A 368 2.38 -31.45 -5.13
CA LYS A 368 1.10 -31.69 -5.78
C LYS A 368 -0.02 -31.19 -4.88
N VAL A 369 -0.87 -30.33 -5.43
CA VAL A 369 -2.05 -29.78 -4.75
C VAL A 369 -3.30 -30.20 -5.51
N GLU A 370 -4.22 -30.87 -4.82
CA GLU A 370 -5.56 -31.20 -5.32
C GLU A 370 -6.57 -30.25 -4.67
N PHE A 371 -7.21 -29.40 -5.47
CA PHE A 371 -8.21 -28.46 -5.03
C PHE A 371 -9.56 -29.21 -4.84
N MET A 372 -9.97 -29.35 -3.60
CA MET A 372 -11.25 -30.00 -3.23
C MET A 372 -12.41 -29.03 -3.33
N ASP A 373 -12.19 -27.76 -3.02
CA ASP A 373 -13.13 -26.66 -3.21
C ASP A 373 -12.37 -25.35 -3.43
N PHE A 374 -12.91 -24.50 -4.29
CA PHE A 374 -12.39 -23.17 -4.58
C PHE A 374 -13.57 -22.25 -4.92
N SER A 375 -13.92 -21.35 -4.02
CA SER A 375 -15.07 -20.45 -4.20
C SER A 375 -14.82 -19.12 -3.50
N PHE A 376 -14.63 -18.07 -4.29
CA PHE A 376 -14.33 -16.72 -3.85
C PHE A 376 -15.27 -15.73 -4.52
N HIS A 377 -15.12 -14.43 -4.24
CA HIS A 377 -15.86 -13.40 -4.94
C HIS A 377 -15.63 -13.55 -6.46
N PRO A 378 -16.69 -13.47 -7.28
CA PRO A 378 -16.57 -13.63 -8.72
C PRO A 378 -15.81 -12.47 -9.38
N ARG A 379 -15.41 -12.66 -10.63
CA ARG A 379 -14.83 -11.61 -11.46
C ARG A 379 -15.80 -10.44 -11.61
N LEU A 380 -15.25 -9.22 -11.67
CA LEU A 380 -16.08 -8.02 -11.84
C LEU A 380 -16.90 -8.10 -13.13
N ASP A 381 -18.21 -8.02 -13.01
CA ASP A 381 -19.16 -8.08 -14.14
C ASP A 381 -19.79 -6.70 -14.42
N LYS A 382 -18.95 -5.68 -14.64
CA LYS A 382 -19.34 -4.35 -15.08
C LYS A 382 -18.67 -4.06 -16.42
N ASN A 383 -19.44 -4.16 -17.52
CA ASN A 383 -18.93 -4.06 -18.89
C ASN A 383 -18.26 -2.72 -19.24
N ASP A 384 -18.55 -1.66 -18.51
CA ASP A 384 -18.01 -0.31 -18.67
C ASP A 384 -16.77 -0.06 -17.79
N SER A 385 -16.41 -1.01 -16.95
CA SER A 385 -15.23 -0.91 -16.10
C SER A 385 -13.96 -1.36 -16.84
N PHE A 386 -12.88 -0.63 -16.67
CA PHE A 386 -11.53 -1.03 -17.09
C PHE A 386 -11.12 -2.41 -16.52
N PHE A 387 -11.70 -2.78 -15.36
CA PHE A 387 -11.41 -4.04 -14.68
C PHE A 387 -12.41 -5.16 -14.98
N TYR A 388 -13.23 -5.00 -16.02
CA TYR A 388 -14.18 -6.04 -16.46
C TYR A 388 -13.49 -7.40 -16.58
N ARG A 389 -14.13 -8.43 -16.03
CA ARG A 389 -13.63 -9.81 -15.96
C ARG A 389 -12.29 -9.99 -15.20
N ARG A 390 -11.96 -9.09 -14.28
CA ARG A 390 -10.78 -9.21 -13.42
C ARG A 390 -11.15 -9.63 -12.00
N CYS A 391 -10.20 -10.24 -11.29
CA CYS A 391 -10.33 -10.59 -9.88
C CYS A 391 -10.14 -9.35 -9.00
N TYR A 392 -11.13 -8.45 -9.05
CA TYR A 392 -11.02 -7.12 -8.48
C TYR A 392 -11.15 -7.10 -6.95
N HIS A 393 -12.14 -7.82 -6.40
CA HIS A 393 -12.45 -7.81 -4.97
C HIS A 393 -11.58 -8.76 -4.16
N GLU A 394 -11.44 -9.98 -4.65
CA GLU A 394 -10.62 -11.01 -4.04
C GLU A 394 -9.79 -11.71 -5.10
N ARG A 395 -8.61 -12.15 -4.74
CA ARG A 395 -7.73 -12.89 -5.63
C ARG A 395 -6.91 -13.91 -4.88
N VAL A 396 -6.73 -15.03 -5.52
CA VAL A 396 -5.84 -16.10 -5.07
C VAL A 396 -4.70 -16.20 -6.07
N GLU A 397 -3.50 -15.79 -5.67
CA GLU A 397 -2.31 -15.96 -6.47
C GLU A 397 -1.74 -17.36 -6.24
N ILE A 398 -1.52 -18.10 -7.32
CA ILE A 398 -0.92 -19.45 -7.28
C ILE A 398 0.38 -19.43 -8.05
N ARG A 399 1.49 -19.70 -7.36
CA ARG A 399 2.85 -19.75 -7.90
C ARG A 399 3.33 -21.20 -7.96
N THR A 400 3.44 -21.74 -9.16
CA THR A 400 3.85 -23.13 -9.39
C THR A 400 5.20 -23.25 -10.09
N ARG A 401 5.62 -22.21 -10.81
CA ARG A 401 6.83 -22.22 -11.66
C ARG A 401 8.05 -21.65 -10.96
N ASN A 402 7.86 -20.61 -10.20
CA ASN A 402 8.90 -19.97 -9.40
C ASN A 402 8.25 -19.25 -8.20
N ARG A 403 9.09 -18.75 -7.29
CA ARG A 403 8.65 -18.10 -6.05
C ARG A 403 7.96 -16.74 -6.25
N TYR A 404 8.13 -16.08 -7.39
CA TYR A 404 7.85 -14.65 -7.53
C TYR A 404 6.71 -14.33 -8.48
N ASP A 405 6.37 -15.24 -9.39
CA ASP A 405 5.36 -15.02 -10.43
C ASP A 405 4.28 -16.09 -10.39
N GLY A 406 3.04 -15.67 -10.15
CA GLY A 406 1.86 -16.50 -10.11
C GLY A 406 0.77 -16.02 -11.05
N ASP A 407 -0.25 -16.86 -11.22
CA ASP A 407 -1.49 -16.52 -11.89
C ASP A 407 -2.57 -16.24 -10.84
N MET A 408 -3.47 -15.28 -11.11
CA MET A 408 -4.53 -14.88 -10.18
C MET A 408 -5.87 -15.51 -10.56
N PHE A 409 -6.51 -16.11 -9.57
CA PHE A 409 -7.80 -16.79 -9.66
C PHE A 409 -8.81 -16.19 -8.68
N CYS A 410 -10.09 -16.27 -9.02
CA CYS A 410 -11.21 -15.86 -8.17
C CYS A 410 -12.50 -16.57 -8.59
N GLY A 411 -13.62 -16.28 -7.93
CA GLY A 411 -14.88 -16.97 -8.21
C GLY A 411 -14.76 -18.48 -8.06
N GLU A 412 -15.16 -19.20 -9.05
CA GLU A 412 -15.04 -20.66 -9.17
C GLU A 412 -14.09 -21.05 -10.32
N ASP A 413 -13.01 -20.28 -10.53
CA ASP A 413 -12.05 -20.50 -11.62
C ASP A 413 -11.36 -21.87 -11.55
N ILE A 414 -11.27 -22.48 -10.37
CA ILE A 414 -10.64 -23.78 -10.15
C ILE A 414 -11.72 -24.81 -9.75
N PRO A 415 -12.15 -25.68 -10.68
CA PRO A 415 -13.14 -26.71 -10.37
C PRO A 415 -12.65 -27.71 -9.32
N PRO A 416 -13.57 -28.25 -8.47
CA PRO A 416 -13.22 -29.32 -7.54
C PRO A 416 -12.57 -30.52 -8.24
N GLY A 417 -11.51 -31.10 -7.63
CA GLY A 417 -10.72 -32.18 -8.20
C GLY A 417 -9.61 -31.74 -9.16
N THR A 418 -9.48 -30.40 -9.40
CA THR A 418 -8.34 -29.89 -10.17
C THR A 418 -7.04 -30.17 -9.42
N VAL A 419 -6.05 -30.71 -10.16
CA VAL A 419 -4.72 -30.99 -9.63
C VAL A 419 -3.71 -30.05 -10.26
N ALA A 420 -2.88 -29.43 -9.42
CA ALA A 420 -1.75 -28.62 -9.84
C ALA A 420 -0.45 -29.19 -9.25
N THR A 421 0.62 -29.21 -10.05
CA THR A 421 1.93 -29.66 -9.60
C THR A 421 2.96 -28.54 -9.78
N SER A 422 3.87 -28.37 -8.83
CA SER A 422 4.93 -27.37 -8.93
C SER A 422 5.97 -27.79 -9.99
N ALA A 423 6.53 -26.82 -10.71
CA ALA A 423 7.64 -27.08 -11.63
C ALA A 423 8.94 -27.49 -10.90
N GLY A 424 9.12 -26.99 -9.69
CA GLY A 424 10.24 -27.27 -8.80
C GLY A 424 9.74 -27.67 -7.41
N ARG A 425 10.52 -27.33 -6.40
CA ARG A 425 10.27 -27.73 -5.01
C ARG A 425 9.26 -26.86 -4.27
N GLU A 426 8.78 -25.76 -4.86
CA GLU A 426 7.94 -24.79 -4.18
C GLU A 426 6.59 -24.65 -4.86
N PHE A 427 5.55 -24.54 -4.06
CA PHE A 427 4.20 -24.19 -4.46
C PHE A 427 3.68 -23.15 -3.46
N ILE A 428 3.22 -22.00 -3.95
CA ILE A 428 2.79 -20.92 -3.06
C ILE A 428 1.35 -20.55 -3.41
N ILE A 429 0.53 -20.41 -2.38
CA ILE A 429 -0.85 -19.90 -2.47
C ILE A 429 -0.94 -18.66 -1.61
N ILE A 430 -1.36 -17.54 -2.19
CA ILE A 430 -1.57 -16.28 -1.48
C ILE A 430 -2.98 -15.81 -1.74
N ILE A 431 -3.75 -15.61 -0.69
CA ILE A 431 -5.07 -15.01 -0.76
C ILE A 431 -4.94 -13.55 -0.36
N ASP A 432 -5.38 -12.68 -1.24
CA ASP A 432 -5.44 -11.24 -1.02
C ASP A 432 -6.90 -10.79 -1.15
N THR A 433 -7.48 -10.42 -0.02
CA THR A 433 -8.88 -9.98 0.06
C THR A 433 -8.93 -8.47 0.18
N ASN A 434 -9.95 -7.88 -0.44
CA ASN A 434 -10.26 -6.49 -0.27
C ASN A 434 -11.29 -6.33 0.88
N GLU A 435 -11.05 -5.41 1.75
CA GLU A 435 -11.62 -5.30 3.11
C GLU A 435 -13.15 -5.30 3.24
N GLN A 436 -13.92 -5.26 2.16
CA GLN A 436 -15.36 -4.96 2.26
C GLN A 436 -16.30 -6.08 1.84
N VAL A 437 -15.89 -7.00 0.99
CA VAL A 437 -16.79 -8.02 0.48
C VAL A 437 -16.05 -9.36 0.34
N MET A 438 -16.39 -10.30 1.21
CA MET A 438 -15.96 -11.69 1.08
C MET A 438 -17.16 -12.54 0.67
N GLU A 439 -17.07 -13.16 -0.49
CA GLU A 439 -18.10 -14.10 -0.98
C GLU A 439 -17.49 -15.49 -1.17
N GLY A 440 -18.37 -16.49 -1.32
CA GLY A 440 -17.96 -17.87 -1.55
C GLY A 440 -17.60 -18.64 -0.27
N ARG A 441 -17.17 -19.88 -0.47
CA ARG A 441 -16.84 -20.82 0.61
C ARG A 441 -15.36 -20.77 1.03
N GLY A 442 -14.51 -20.24 0.18
CA GLY A 442 -13.07 -20.18 0.37
C GLY A 442 -12.34 -21.30 -0.36
N LEU A 443 -11.19 -21.69 0.19
CA LEU A 443 -10.31 -22.74 -0.32
C LEU A 443 -10.32 -23.94 0.60
N LYS A 444 -10.41 -25.15 0.01
CA LYS A 444 -9.99 -26.41 0.62
C LYS A 444 -9.17 -27.21 -0.37
N ALA A 445 -7.97 -27.66 0.03
CA ALA A 445 -7.09 -28.40 -0.84
C ALA A 445 -6.30 -29.46 -0.06
N LYS A 446 -5.89 -30.52 -0.77
CA LYS A 446 -4.99 -31.56 -0.28
C LYS A 446 -3.62 -31.37 -0.87
N VAL A 447 -2.63 -31.27 -0.02
CA VAL A 447 -1.20 -31.16 -0.36
C VAL A 447 -0.54 -32.54 -0.25
N SER A 448 0.24 -32.92 -1.22
CA SER A 448 1.07 -34.14 -1.22
C SER A 448 2.40 -33.90 -1.91
N PHE A 449 3.38 -34.74 -1.61
CA PHE A 449 4.72 -34.66 -2.17
C PHE A 449 5.01 -35.90 -3.02
N ILE A 450 5.38 -35.66 -4.27
CA ILE A 450 5.59 -36.69 -5.27
C ILE A 450 7.04 -36.69 -5.75
N ASP A 451 7.57 -37.87 -6.13
CA ASP A 451 8.90 -37.97 -6.67
C ASP A 451 9.00 -37.30 -8.05
N GLU A 452 10.04 -36.50 -8.26
CA GLU A 452 10.26 -35.73 -9.50
C GLU A 452 10.30 -36.64 -10.76
N LYS A 453 10.71 -37.90 -10.64
CA LYS A 453 10.79 -38.85 -11.73
C LYS A 453 9.45 -39.53 -12.07
N ALA A 454 8.44 -39.40 -11.24
CA ALA A 454 7.19 -40.15 -11.41
C ALA A 454 6.21 -39.53 -12.44
N GLU A 455 6.40 -38.30 -12.86
CA GLU A 455 5.39 -37.57 -13.64
C GLU A 455 5.91 -36.81 -14.87
N GLN A 456 6.72 -37.41 -15.71
CA GLN A 456 6.97 -36.84 -17.06
C GLN A 456 5.70 -36.81 -17.97
N LEU A 457 4.55 -37.23 -17.49
CA LEU A 457 3.34 -37.47 -18.31
C LEU A 457 2.13 -36.54 -18.03
N SER A 458 2.15 -35.64 -17.03
CA SER A 458 0.95 -34.86 -16.67
C SER A 458 1.04 -33.32 -16.78
N ASP A 459 2.10 -32.80 -17.36
CA ASP A 459 2.37 -31.33 -17.40
C ASP A 459 1.40 -30.47 -18.25
N LEU A 460 0.31 -31.05 -18.74
CA LEU A 460 -0.57 -30.39 -19.75
C LEU A 460 -1.87 -29.78 -19.21
N VAL A 461 -2.21 -29.88 -17.93
CA VAL A 461 -3.59 -29.62 -17.49
C VAL A 461 -3.84 -28.18 -17.05
N LEU A 462 -2.89 -27.46 -16.48
CA LEU A 462 -3.14 -26.07 -16.01
C LEU A 462 -3.13 -25.03 -17.13
N THR A 463 -2.40 -25.26 -18.19
CA THR A 463 -2.37 -24.34 -19.36
C THR A 463 -3.67 -24.35 -20.19
N SER A 464 -4.50 -25.38 -20.03
CA SER A 464 -5.78 -25.50 -20.74
C SER A 464 -6.96 -24.83 -20.02
N LEU A 465 -6.78 -24.42 -18.75
CA LEU A 465 -7.82 -23.76 -17.96
C LEU A 465 -7.77 -22.23 -18.02
N LEU A 466 -6.75 -21.65 -18.63
CA LEU A 466 -6.74 -20.20 -18.87
C LEU A 466 -7.78 -19.91 -19.96
N PRO A 467 -8.84 -19.13 -19.68
CA PRO A 467 -9.73 -18.71 -20.73
C PRO A 467 -8.92 -17.93 -21.76
N THR A 468 -8.96 -18.38 -22.99
CA THR A 468 -8.50 -17.60 -24.15
C THR A 468 -9.28 -16.30 -24.18
N LEU A 469 -8.64 -15.24 -23.75
CA LEU A 469 -9.10 -13.86 -23.84
C LEU A 469 -8.51 -13.21 -25.08
#